data_565aea48c7706c6c123d0e5b23f176b6
#
_entry.id   565aea48c7706c6c123d0e5b23f176b6
#
_cell.length_a   1.000
_cell.length_b   1.000
_cell.length_c   1.000
_cell.angle_alpha   90.00
_cell.angle_beta   90.00
_cell.angle_gamma   90.00
#
_symmetry.space_group_name_H-M   'P 1'
#
loop_
_entity.id
_entity.type
_entity.pdbx_description
1 polymer ?
#
loop_
_entity_poly.entity_id
_entity_poly.type
_entity_poly.pdbx_seq_one_letter_code
_entity_poly.pdbx_strand_id
1 'polypeptide(L)'
;MLFRSSFIEKVLTLAADRVPCFENLAVNPKRAWAGLYEMSPDHHAIIGPVPELAGFFCANGFSGHGVMHSPATGRMVADLVLHGKTDVVYNVEGLSPARFAKGELLHETAVL
;
A
#
# COMPACT_ATOMS: atom_id res chain seq x y z
N MET A 1 1.84 2.48 -21.74
CA MET A 1 2.11 1.15 -21.19
C MET A 1 1.13 0.17 -21.84
N LEU A 2 1.62 -0.76 -22.65
CA LEU A 2 0.77 -1.73 -23.35
C LEU A 2 0.28 -2.77 -22.33
N PHE A 3 -1.00 -2.76 -22.06
CA PHE A 3 -1.66 -3.78 -21.26
C PHE A 3 -1.57 -5.12 -22.02
N ARG A 4 -0.90 -6.12 -21.44
CA ARG A 4 -0.83 -7.43 -22.09
C ARG A 4 -2.18 -8.13 -21.96
N SER A 5 -2.80 -8.48 -23.07
CA SER A 5 -4.06 -9.25 -23.12
C SER A 5 -4.00 -10.52 -22.25
N SER A 6 -2.84 -11.18 -22.21
CA SER A 6 -2.58 -12.35 -21.38
C SER A 6 -2.78 -12.12 -19.86
N PHE A 7 -2.59 -10.89 -19.36
CA PHE A 7 -2.87 -10.57 -17.96
C PHE A 7 -4.38 -10.56 -17.67
N ILE A 8 -5.17 -9.95 -18.58
CA ILE A 8 -6.63 -9.91 -18.46
C ILE A 8 -7.19 -11.34 -18.48
N GLU A 9 -6.75 -12.18 -19.40
CA GLU A 9 -7.17 -13.58 -19.51
C GLU A 9 -6.88 -14.36 -18.22
N LYS A 10 -5.65 -14.22 -17.69
CA LYS A 10 -5.26 -14.86 -16.43
C LYS A 10 -6.12 -14.42 -15.26
N VAL A 11 -6.36 -13.11 -15.13
CA VAL A 11 -7.18 -12.57 -14.03
C VAL A 11 -8.62 -13.03 -14.13
N LEU A 12 -9.20 -13.05 -15.35
CA LEU A 12 -10.57 -13.53 -15.57
C LEU A 12 -10.71 -15.01 -15.24
N THR A 13 -9.76 -15.85 -15.64
CA THR A 13 -9.75 -17.28 -15.30
C THR A 13 -9.76 -17.47 -13.78
N LEU A 14 -8.83 -16.83 -13.08
CA LEU A 14 -8.76 -16.92 -11.62
C LEU A 14 -10.00 -16.34 -10.90
N ALA A 15 -10.60 -15.31 -11.49
CA ALA A 15 -11.84 -14.74 -10.97
C ALA A 15 -13.03 -15.68 -11.16
N ALA A 16 -13.15 -16.35 -12.32
CA ALA A 16 -14.21 -17.29 -12.61
C ALA A 16 -14.15 -18.51 -11.67
N ASP A 17 -12.96 -19.00 -11.33
CA ASP A 17 -12.75 -20.06 -10.34
C ASP A 17 -13.35 -19.73 -8.96
N ARG A 18 -13.38 -18.44 -8.60
CA ARG A 18 -13.91 -17.96 -7.31
C ARG A 18 -15.35 -17.50 -7.41
N VAL A 19 -15.76 -16.97 -8.54
CA VAL A 19 -17.07 -16.36 -8.80
C VAL A 19 -17.59 -16.91 -10.15
N PRO A 20 -18.27 -18.06 -10.18
CA PRO A 20 -18.63 -18.76 -11.42
C PRO A 20 -19.41 -17.93 -12.45
N CYS A 21 -20.17 -16.92 -12.02
CA CYS A 21 -20.88 -16.03 -12.96
C CYS A 21 -19.93 -15.19 -13.85
N PHE A 22 -18.64 -15.15 -13.56
CA PHE A 22 -17.65 -14.46 -14.38
C PHE A 22 -17.12 -15.30 -15.55
N GLU A 23 -17.46 -16.59 -15.61
CA GLU A 23 -17.01 -17.49 -16.69
C GLU A 23 -17.42 -16.98 -18.08
N ASN A 24 -18.58 -16.35 -18.19
CA ASN A 24 -19.11 -15.83 -19.44
C ASN A 24 -19.00 -14.29 -19.55
N LEU A 25 -18.15 -13.66 -18.74
CA LEU A 25 -17.99 -12.21 -18.75
C LEU A 25 -17.22 -11.74 -19.98
N ALA A 26 -17.89 -11.00 -20.86
CA ALA A 26 -17.23 -10.35 -21.99
C ALA A 26 -16.53 -9.06 -21.52
N VAL A 27 -15.20 -9.09 -21.50
CA VAL A 27 -14.38 -7.91 -21.18
C VAL A 27 -13.89 -7.24 -22.46
N ASN A 28 -14.09 -5.93 -22.56
CA ASN A 28 -13.53 -5.15 -23.66
C ASN A 28 -12.12 -4.66 -23.30
N PRO A 29 -11.06 -5.22 -23.92
CA PRO A 29 -9.68 -4.85 -23.61
C PRO A 29 -9.38 -3.35 -23.83
N LYS A 30 -10.12 -2.68 -24.71
CA LYS A 30 -9.96 -1.24 -24.98
C LYS A 30 -10.43 -0.36 -23.81
N ARG A 31 -11.20 -0.90 -22.88
CA ARG A 31 -11.66 -0.21 -21.66
C ARG A 31 -10.80 -0.57 -20.44
N ALA A 32 -9.85 -1.47 -20.59
CA ALA A 32 -8.90 -1.80 -19.55
C ALA A 32 -7.82 -0.72 -19.44
N TRP A 33 -7.45 -0.38 -18.24
CA TRP A 33 -6.39 0.58 -17.96
C TRP A 33 -5.53 0.07 -16.81
N ALA A 34 -4.30 0.54 -16.72
CA ALA A 34 -3.38 0.23 -15.64
C ALA A 34 -2.98 1.51 -14.93
N GLY A 35 -2.96 1.46 -13.60
CA GLY A 35 -2.40 2.49 -12.73
C GLY A 35 -1.05 2.07 -12.18
N LEU A 36 -0.29 3.05 -11.72
CA LEU A 36 0.90 2.83 -10.92
C LEU A 36 0.55 3.12 -9.46
N TYR A 37 1.12 2.34 -8.57
CA TYR A 37 1.14 2.65 -7.15
C TYR A 37 2.59 2.61 -6.65
N GLU A 38 2.86 3.38 -5.62
CA GLU A 38 4.16 3.43 -5.00
C GLU A 38 4.44 2.15 -4.22
N MET A 39 5.69 1.73 -4.24
CA MET A 39 6.19 0.64 -3.40
C MET A 39 7.34 1.16 -2.56
N SER A 40 7.26 0.97 -1.25
CA SER A 40 8.40 1.18 -0.36
C SER A 40 9.43 0.06 -0.52
N PRO A 41 10.71 0.28 -0.16
CA PRO A 41 11.74 -0.74 -0.29
C PRO A 41 11.47 -2.04 0.49
N ASP A 42 10.68 -1.97 1.55
CA ASP A 42 10.32 -3.09 2.42
C ASP A 42 8.82 -3.47 2.34
N HIS A 43 8.11 -2.91 1.36
CA HIS A 43 6.68 -3.11 1.12
C HIS A 43 5.74 -2.67 2.26
N HIS A 44 6.26 -1.96 3.27
CA HIS A 44 5.47 -1.42 4.38
C HIS A 44 5.29 0.09 4.27
N ALA A 45 4.17 0.58 4.79
CA ALA A 45 3.88 2.01 4.84
C ALA A 45 5.00 2.80 5.53
N ILE A 46 5.17 4.04 5.09
CA ILE A 46 6.09 5.01 5.69
C ILE A 46 5.23 6.06 6.37
N ILE A 47 5.19 6.05 7.72
CA ILE A 47 4.33 6.94 8.49
C ILE A 47 5.15 7.56 9.63
N GLY A 48 5.11 8.88 9.72
CA GLY A 48 5.73 9.60 10.84
C GLY A 48 6.48 10.86 10.45
N PRO A 49 7.15 11.50 11.42
CA PRO A 49 7.96 12.68 11.16
C PRO A 49 9.19 12.35 10.34
N VAL A 50 9.57 13.26 9.45
CA VAL A 50 10.81 13.18 8.69
C VAL A 50 11.93 13.81 9.52
N PRO A 51 12.99 13.05 9.88
CA PRO A 51 14.01 13.52 10.83
C PRO A 51 14.73 14.79 10.36
N GLU A 52 14.94 14.94 9.06
CA GLU A 52 15.69 16.04 8.46
C GLU A 52 14.86 17.34 8.32
N LEU A 53 13.53 17.26 8.52
CA LEU A 53 12.64 18.38 8.26
C LEU A 53 11.61 18.53 9.39
N ALA A 54 11.91 19.41 10.33
CA ALA A 54 11.05 19.67 11.49
C ALA A 54 9.64 20.08 11.04
N GLY A 55 8.61 19.45 11.66
CA GLY A 55 7.21 19.71 11.36
C GLY A 55 6.67 19.05 10.09
N PHE A 56 7.50 18.31 9.35
CA PHE A 56 7.06 17.56 8.19
C PHE A 56 6.77 16.11 8.56
N PHE A 57 5.57 15.65 8.22
CA PHE A 57 5.13 14.27 8.41
C PHE A 57 4.82 13.64 7.07
N CYS A 58 5.14 12.37 6.91
CA CYS A 58 4.76 11.58 5.74
C CYS A 58 3.79 10.46 6.11
N ALA A 59 2.96 10.09 5.13
CA ALA A 59 2.10 8.92 5.15
C ALA A 59 1.95 8.42 3.71
N ASN A 60 2.87 7.56 3.28
CA ASN A 60 2.98 7.09 1.90
C ASN A 60 3.58 5.67 1.84
N GLY A 61 3.86 5.18 0.63
CA GLY A 61 4.55 3.90 0.44
C GLY A 61 3.74 2.68 0.88
N PHE A 62 2.41 2.72 0.76
CA PHE A 62 1.51 1.65 1.22
C PHE A 62 1.54 0.39 0.34
N SER A 63 2.31 0.38 -0.74
CA SER A 63 2.56 -0.79 -1.57
C SER A 63 1.30 -1.53 -2.01
N GLY A 64 0.27 -0.76 -2.42
CA GLY A 64 -1.02 -1.27 -2.88
C GLY A 64 -2.11 -1.44 -1.81
N HIS A 65 -1.81 -1.21 -0.52
CA HIS A 65 -2.74 -1.42 0.61
C HIS A 65 -3.34 -0.12 1.18
N GLY A 66 -3.03 1.05 0.60
CA GLY A 66 -3.34 2.35 1.19
C GLY A 66 -4.83 2.61 1.46
N VAL A 67 -5.72 2.19 0.56
CA VAL A 67 -7.17 2.42 0.71
C VAL A 67 -7.70 1.79 2.00
N MET A 68 -7.37 0.52 2.24
CA MET A 68 -7.87 -0.19 3.42
C MET A 68 -7.22 0.27 4.72
N HIS A 69 -6.00 0.82 4.65
CA HIS A 69 -5.29 1.35 5.82
C HIS A 69 -5.63 2.82 6.13
N SER A 70 -6.31 3.53 5.23
CA SER A 70 -6.51 4.98 5.34
C SER A 70 -7.18 5.46 6.64
N PRO A 71 -8.19 4.78 7.23
CA PRO A 71 -8.79 5.24 8.48
C PRO A 71 -7.80 5.18 9.65
N ALA A 72 -7.07 4.06 9.78
CA ALA A 72 -6.05 3.89 10.82
C ALA A 72 -4.89 4.87 10.64
N THR A 73 -4.44 5.06 9.40
CA THR A 73 -3.38 6.01 9.05
C THR A 73 -3.76 7.44 9.42
N GLY A 74 -4.98 7.86 9.09
CA GLY A 74 -5.46 9.20 9.43
C GLY A 74 -5.44 9.44 10.95
N ARG A 75 -5.87 8.45 11.73
CA ARG A 75 -5.81 8.52 13.18
C ARG A 75 -4.36 8.58 13.69
N MET A 76 -3.48 7.70 13.19
CA MET A 76 -2.06 7.70 13.57
C MET A 76 -1.39 9.04 13.29
N VAL A 77 -1.58 9.61 12.10
CA VAL A 77 -0.98 10.90 11.74
C VAL A 77 -1.49 12.01 12.65
N ALA A 78 -2.80 12.06 12.91
CA ALA A 78 -3.37 13.05 13.83
C ALA A 78 -2.78 12.92 15.24
N ASP A 79 -2.69 11.71 15.78
CA ASP A 79 -2.12 11.46 17.09
C ASP A 79 -0.63 11.84 17.16
N LEU A 80 0.15 11.49 16.13
CA LEU A 80 1.56 11.84 16.06
C LEU A 80 1.79 13.34 15.98
N VAL A 81 0.98 14.07 15.22
CA VAL A 81 1.08 15.54 15.11
C VAL A 81 0.68 16.23 16.41
N LEU A 82 -0.40 15.77 17.07
CA LEU A 82 -0.95 16.42 18.25
C LEU A 82 -0.27 16.01 19.55
N HIS A 83 0.17 14.77 19.64
CA HIS A 83 0.60 14.16 20.89
C HIS A 83 2.01 13.53 20.82
N GLY A 84 2.60 13.45 19.64
CA GLY A 84 3.90 12.80 19.41
C GLY A 84 3.90 11.28 19.56
N LYS A 85 2.74 10.66 19.79
CA LYS A 85 2.58 9.21 19.98
C LYS A 85 1.19 8.76 19.54
N THR A 86 1.04 7.47 19.23
CA THR A 86 -0.25 6.84 18.89
C THR A 86 -0.32 5.43 19.49
N ASP A 87 -1.51 4.94 19.73
CA ASP A 87 -1.83 3.59 20.20
C ASP A 87 -2.52 2.72 19.12
N VAL A 88 -2.66 3.25 17.91
CA VAL A 88 -3.34 2.56 16.79
C VAL A 88 -2.60 1.29 16.37
N VAL A 89 -1.26 1.30 16.45
CA VAL A 89 -0.41 0.15 16.16
C VAL A 89 0.62 -0.04 17.27
N TYR A 90 1.02 -1.28 17.50
CA TYR A 90 1.98 -1.64 18.55
C TYR A 90 3.37 -1.05 18.32
N ASN A 91 3.84 -0.99 17.08
CA ASN A 91 5.18 -0.51 16.73
C ASN A 91 5.09 0.56 15.63
N VAL A 92 4.69 1.77 15.99
CA VAL A 92 4.64 2.90 15.04
C VAL A 92 6.05 3.35 14.62
N GLU A 93 7.05 3.20 15.48
CA GLU A 93 8.43 3.55 15.15
C GLU A 93 8.97 2.69 14.01
N GLY A 94 8.53 1.44 13.91
CA GLY A 94 8.85 0.56 12.78
C GLY A 94 8.33 1.06 11.44
N LEU A 95 7.34 1.96 11.44
CA LEU A 95 6.83 2.60 10.22
C LEU A 95 7.51 3.93 9.91
N SER A 96 8.35 4.44 10.80
CA SER A 96 9.06 5.72 10.63
C SER A 96 9.97 5.71 9.40
N PRO A 97 10.07 6.84 8.66
CA PRO A 97 11.07 6.99 7.59
C PRO A 97 12.52 6.80 8.09
N ALA A 98 12.79 7.05 9.35
CA ALA A 98 14.11 6.86 9.95
C ALA A 98 14.63 5.41 9.89
N ARG A 99 13.73 4.40 9.74
CA ARG A 99 14.13 2.98 9.63
C ARG A 99 15.04 2.71 8.44
N PHE A 100 14.87 3.44 7.34
CA PHE A 100 15.71 3.26 6.14
C PHE A 100 17.15 3.70 6.38
N ALA A 101 17.34 4.83 7.05
CA ALA A 101 18.68 5.32 7.40
C ALA A 101 19.40 4.40 8.39
N LYS A 102 18.65 3.71 9.24
CA LYS A 102 19.18 2.74 10.22
C LYS A 102 19.36 1.34 9.62
N GLY A 103 18.81 1.06 8.44
CA GLY A 103 18.78 -0.28 7.85
C GLY A 103 17.82 -1.25 8.55
N GLU A 104 16.85 -0.75 9.31
CA GLU A 104 15.85 -1.51 10.07
C GLU A 104 14.62 -1.80 9.20
N LEU A 105 14.81 -2.56 8.10
CA LEU A 105 13.74 -2.89 7.18
C LEU A 105 12.80 -3.94 7.79
N LEU A 106 11.50 -3.76 7.56
CA LEU A 106 10.51 -4.76 7.93
C LEU A 106 10.50 -5.89 6.89
N HIS A 107 10.22 -7.11 7.31
CA HIS A 107 10.09 -8.24 6.42
C HIS A 107 8.62 -8.49 6.09
N GLU A 108 8.25 -8.29 4.81
CA GLU A 108 6.94 -8.65 4.30
C GLU A 108 6.96 -10.06 3.73
N THR A 109 6.06 -10.90 4.23
CA THR A 109 5.92 -12.29 3.75
C THR A 109 4.70 -12.46 2.84
N ALA A 110 3.79 -11.51 2.82
CA ALA A 110 2.58 -11.49 2.00
C ALA A 110 2.73 -10.52 0.82
N VAL A 111 3.65 -10.83 -0.09
CA VAL A 111 3.80 -10.04 -1.33
C VAL A 111 2.74 -10.50 -2.33
N LEU A 112 1.92 -9.56 -2.81
CA LEU A 112 0.92 -9.76 -3.86
C LEU A 112 1.53 -9.68 -5.26
#